data_fc1ca978452079a1e44a160d58792ecd
#
_entry.id   fc1ca978452079a1e44a160d58792ecd
#
_cell.length_a   1.000
_cell.length_b   1.000
_cell.length_c   1.000
_cell.angle_alpha   90.00
_cell.angle_beta   90.00
_cell.angle_gamma   90.00
#
_symmetry.space_group_name_H-M   'P 1'
#
loop_
_entity.id
_entity.type
_entity.pdbx_description
1 polymer ?
#
loop_
_entity_poly.entity_id
_entity_poly.type
_entity_poly.pdbx_seq_one_letter_code
_entity_poly.pdbx_strand_id
1 'polypeptide(L)'
;EYRIGGFDSTNYHETTIMAYLDETKRLSERVNLFLRRRQMQIANVEALDNVNARQKDILLSFLARPDHKVTIKEQYKNTGVSYPSARSDLQELEELGYLRHKVDSRAFLYEAGPRLRELA
;
A
#
# COMPACT_ATOMS: atom_id res chain seq x y z
N GLU A 1 16.79 39.77 20.20
CA GLU A 1 17.25 39.48 20.25
C GLU A 1 17.53 38.81 20.30
N TYR A 2 17.52 38.54 20.36
CA TYR A 2 17.87 37.86 20.47
C TYR A 2 18.86 37.57 20.47
N ARG A 3 19.63 37.61 20.58
CA ARG A 3 20.67 37.39 20.54
C ARG A 3 21.28 37.17 21.13
N ILE A 4 21.44 37.01 21.42
CA ILE A 4 22.13 36.75 21.95
C ILE A 4 23.05 36.55 22.14
N GLY A 5 23.04 36.65 22.37
CA GLY A 5 23.95 36.55 22.58
C GLY A 5 24.92 35.99 22.41
N GLY A 6 25.33 36.49 22.09
CA GLY A 6 26.44 36.23 21.63
C GLY A 6 27.07 35.03 21.91
N PHE A 7 26.89 34.46 22.63
CA PHE A 7 27.60 33.48 22.98
C PHE A 7 27.82 32.55 21.94
N ASP A 8 28.48 31.77 22.13
CA ASP A 8 28.98 31.06 21.27
C ASP A 8 28.30 29.92 20.98
N SER A 9 27.19 30.02 20.74
CA SER A 9 26.42 29.01 20.36
C SER A 9 26.56 28.69 18.92
N THR A 10 27.37 29.29 18.18
CA THR A 10 27.56 29.01 16.77
C THR A 10 27.87 27.54 16.51
N ASN A 11 28.82 26.99 17.24
CA ASN A 11 29.14 25.56 17.06
C ASN A 11 28.01 24.64 17.45
N TYR A 12 27.28 25.01 18.48
CA TYR A 12 26.13 24.22 18.89
C TYR A 12 25.06 24.21 17.80
N HIS A 13 24.77 25.35 17.22
CA HIS A 13 23.79 25.46 16.14
C HIS A 13 24.21 24.68 14.91
N GLU A 14 25.47 24.73 14.53
CA GLU A 14 25.96 23.97 13.38
C GLU A 14 25.78 22.48 13.60
N THR A 15 26.10 21.96 14.76
CA THR A 15 25.94 20.55 15.07
C THR A 15 24.47 20.13 15.03
N THR A 16 23.60 20.96 15.59
CA THR A 16 22.17 20.68 15.62
C THR A 16 21.57 20.67 14.21
N ILE A 17 21.97 21.63 13.38
CA ILE A 17 21.47 21.72 12.00
C ILE A 17 21.94 20.52 11.19
N MET A 18 23.19 20.10 11.34
CA MET A 18 23.69 18.95 10.61
C MET A 18 23.00 17.65 11.02
N ALA A 19 22.70 17.47 12.30
CA ALA A 19 21.94 16.32 12.73
C ALA A 19 20.54 16.32 12.17
N TYR A 20 19.89 17.48 12.11
CA TYR A 20 18.57 17.62 11.53
C TYR A 20 18.56 17.30 10.04
N LEU A 21 19.53 17.81 9.30
CA LEU A 21 19.65 17.56 7.87
C LEU A 21 19.90 16.08 7.59
N ASP A 22 20.66 15.41 8.44
CA ASP A 22 20.93 13.99 8.30
C ASP A 22 19.65 13.16 8.46
N GLU A 23 18.84 13.47 9.46
CA GLU A 23 17.56 12.80 9.66
C GLU A 23 16.60 13.08 8.52
N THR A 24 16.54 14.32 8.04
CA THR A 24 15.68 14.70 6.92
C THR A 24 16.08 13.92 5.67
N LYS A 25 17.36 13.75 5.44
CA LYS A 25 17.87 12.99 4.30
C LYS A 25 17.45 11.53 4.40
N ARG A 26 17.58 10.92 5.57
CA ARG A 26 17.17 9.52 5.78
C ARG A 26 15.68 9.33 5.54
N LEU A 27 14.85 10.24 6.05
CA LEU A 27 13.41 10.19 5.83
C LEU A 27 13.08 10.34 4.35
N SER A 28 13.76 11.25 3.68
CA SER A 28 13.57 11.47 2.24
C SER A 28 13.93 10.22 1.44
N GLU A 29 15.00 9.54 1.80
CA GLU A 29 15.40 8.30 1.15
C GLU A 29 14.38 7.19 1.37
N ARG A 30 13.83 7.08 2.58
CA ARG A 30 12.78 6.10 2.87
C ARG A 30 11.52 6.37 2.07
N VAL A 31 11.11 7.62 1.98
CA VAL A 31 9.94 8.01 1.20
C VAL A 31 10.17 7.70 -0.27
N ASN A 32 11.36 7.99 -0.80
CA ASN A 32 11.67 7.70 -2.18
C ASN A 32 11.62 6.19 -2.49
N LEU A 33 12.13 5.35 -1.58
CA LEU A 33 12.06 3.91 -1.73
C LEU A 33 10.62 3.41 -1.69
N PHE A 34 9.82 3.96 -0.79
CA PHE A 34 8.40 3.63 -0.70
C PHE A 34 7.67 3.98 -2.00
N LEU A 35 7.90 5.18 -2.53
CA LEU A 35 7.26 5.62 -3.76
C LEU A 35 7.68 4.77 -4.96
N ARG A 36 8.95 4.40 -5.05
CA ARG A 36 9.44 3.53 -6.12
C ARG A 36 8.76 2.16 -6.06
N ARG A 37 8.67 1.59 -4.88
CA ARG A 37 8.01 0.30 -4.69
C ARG A 37 6.55 0.40 -5.11
N ARG A 38 5.87 1.45 -4.70
CA ARG A 38 4.47 1.65 -5.05
C ARG A 38 4.30 1.80 -6.55
N GLN A 39 5.17 2.56 -7.21
CA GLN A 39 5.14 2.72 -8.66
C GLN A 39 5.36 1.40 -9.38
N MET A 40 6.27 0.56 -8.89
CA MET A 40 6.49 -0.76 -9.46
C MET A 40 5.27 -1.66 -9.30
N GLN A 41 4.63 -1.62 -8.14
CA GLN A 41 3.40 -2.37 -7.90
C GLN A 41 2.30 -1.94 -8.87
N ILE A 42 2.11 -0.64 -9.04
CA ILE A 42 1.12 -0.10 -9.97
C ILE A 42 1.44 -0.56 -11.39
N ALA A 43 2.69 -0.47 -11.82
CA ALA A 43 3.09 -0.89 -13.15
C ALA A 43 2.85 -2.39 -13.36
N ASN A 44 3.18 -3.21 -12.37
CA ASN A 44 2.97 -4.65 -12.46
C ASN A 44 1.49 -4.99 -12.58
N VAL A 45 0.63 -4.32 -11.82
CA VAL A 45 -0.81 -4.55 -11.87
C VAL A 45 -1.39 -4.04 -13.18
N GLU A 46 -0.97 -2.87 -13.65
CA GLU A 46 -1.45 -2.31 -14.93
C GLU A 46 -1.07 -3.18 -16.12
N ALA A 47 0.02 -3.94 -16.03
CA ALA A 47 0.45 -4.83 -17.09
C ALA A 47 -0.39 -6.10 -17.19
N LEU A 48 -1.28 -6.37 -16.24
CA LEU A 48 -2.14 -7.54 -16.27
C LEU A 48 -3.27 -7.35 -17.29
N ASP A 49 -3.40 -8.30 -18.21
CA ASP A 49 -4.42 -8.24 -19.25
C ASP A 49 -5.70 -8.95 -18.87
N ASN A 50 -5.64 -9.82 -17.90
CA ASN A 50 -6.74 -10.73 -17.56
C ASN A 50 -7.57 -10.24 -16.36
N VAL A 51 -7.41 -9.00 -15.96
CA VAL A 51 -8.17 -8.40 -14.86
C VAL A 51 -8.77 -7.06 -15.31
N ASN A 52 -9.91 -6.72 -14.75
CA ASN A 52 -10.55 -5.43 -15.05
C ASN A 52 -10.04 -4.33 -14.09
N ALA A 53 -10.49 -3.09 -14.32
CA ALA A 53 -10.04 -1.96 -13.53
C ALA A 53 -10.36 -2.11 -12.04
N ARG A 54 -11.51 -2.65 -11.71
CA ARG A 54 -11.90 -2.86 -10.30
C ARG A 54 -11.01 -3.90 -9.64
N GLN A 55 -10.68 -4.96 -10.37
CA GLN A 55 -9.77 -6.00 -9.86
C GLN A 55 -8.37 -5.47 -9.65
N LYS A 56 -7.90 -4.58 -10.54
CA LYS A 56 -6.61 -3.92 -10.36
C LYS A 56 -6.59 -3.09 -9.07
N ASP A 57 -7.65 -2.37 -8.79
CA ASP A 57 -7.76 -1.60 -7.55
C ASP A 57 -7.75 -2.51 -6.32
N ILE A 58 -8.42 -3.64 -6.39
CA ILE A 58 -8.40 -4.63 -5.31
C ILE A 58 -6.99 -5.14 -5.07
N LEU A 59 -6.28 -5.51 -6.14
CA LEU A 59 -4.90 -6.00 -6.03
C LEU A 59 -3.99 -4.94 -5.42
N LEU A 60 -4.12 -3.69 -5.82
CA LEU A 60 -3.31 -2.61 -5.26
C LEU A 60 -3.60 -2.40 -3.78
N SER A 61 -4.84 -2.57 -3.35
CA SER A 61 -5.19 -2.47 -1.93
C SER A 61 -4.52 -3.56 -1.11
N PHE A 62 -4.51 -4.79 -1.62
CA PHE A 62 -3.84 -5.90 -0.94
C PHE A 62 -2.33 -5.76 -0.95
N LEU A 63 -1.75 -5.19 -2.01
CA LEU A 63 -0.31 -4.93 -2.06
C LEU A 63 0.10 -3.84 -1.08
N ALA A 64 -0.75 -2.85 -0.88
CA ALA A 64 -0.49 -1.78 0.08
C ALA A 64 -0.55 -2.28 1.53
N ARG A 65 -1.38 -3.29 1.78
CA ARG A 65 -1.58 -3.87 3.11
C ARG A 65 -1.60 -5.39 3.00
N PRO A 66 -0.46 -6.05 3.21
CA PRO A 66 -0.39 -7.51 3.06
C PRO A 66 -1.32 -8.29 4.00
N ASP A 67 -1.69 -7.70 5.13
CA ASP A 67 -2.61 -8.31 6.08
C ASP A 67 -4.07 -7.89 5.86
N HIS A 68 -4.34 -7.17 4.78
CA HIS A 68 -5.68 -6.73 4.43
C HIS A 68 -6.59 -7.93 4.16
N LYS A 69 -7.82 -7.85 4.64
CA LYS A 69 -8.82 -8.87 4.43
C LYS A 69 -10.15 -8.19 4.12
N VAL A 70 -10.92 -8.77 3.23
CA VAL A 70 -12.18 -8.16 2.82
C VAL A 70 -13.22 -9.24 2.58
N THR A 71 -14.47 -8.95 2.94
CA THR A 71 -15.61 -9.80 2.58
C THR A 71 -16.23 -9.27 1.28
N ILE A 72 -17.03 -10.11 0.64
CA ILE A 72 -17.77 -9.69 -0.57
C ILE A 72 -18.66 -8.48 -0.24
N LYS A 73 -19.29 -8.50 0.93
CA LYS A 73 -20.17 -7.42 1.36
C LYS A 73 -19.43 -6.09 1.51
N GLU A 74 -18.23 -6.13 2.10
CA GLU A 74 -17.40 -4.93 2.23
C GLU A 74 -16.97 -4.41 0.87
N GLN A 75 -16.57 -5.30 -0.02
CA GLN A 75 -16.16 -4.92 -1.37
C GLN A 75 -17.33 -4.30 -2.13
N TYR A 76 -18.50 -4.90 -2.04
CA TYR A 76 -19.72 -4.37 -2.65
C TYR A 76 -20.03 -2.97 -2.13
N LYS A 77 -19.96 -2.75 -0.84
CA LYS A 77 -20.24 -1.44 -0.26
C LYS A 77 -19.21 -0.38 -0.65
N ASN A 78 -17.95 -0.77 -0.72
CA ASN A 78 -16.86 0.17 -0.99
C ASN A 78 -16.81 0.60 -2.44
N THR A 79 -17.18 -0.27 -3.38
CA THR A 79 -17.05 0.02 -4.81
C THR A 79 -18.32 0.53 -5.45
N GLY A 80 -19.46 0.35 -4.78
CA GLY A 80 -20.74 0.77 -5.34
C GLY A 80 -21.23 -0.06 -6.52
N VAL A 81 -20.53 -1.16 -6.86
CA VAL A 81 -21.01 -2.08 -7.90
C VAL A 81 -22.01 -3.05 -7.29
N SER A 82 -22.68 -3.84 -8.14
CA SER A 82 -23.63 -4.83 -7.64
C SER A 82 -22.91 -5.93 -6.85
N TYR A 83 -23.64 -6.57 -5.96
CA TYR A 83 -23.07 -7.68 -5.18
C TYR A 83 -22.55 -8.82 -6.07
N PRO A 84 -23.29 -9.26 -7.12
CA PRO A 84 -22.74 -10.29 -8.02
C PRO A 84 -21.45 -9.87 -8.70
N SER A 85 -21.29 -8.60 -9.06
CA SER A 85 -20.05 -8.10 -9.67
C SER A 85 -18.91 -8.13 -8.69
N ALA A 86 -19.11 -7.70 -7.45
CA ALA A 86 -18.09 -7.74 -6.42
C ALA A 86 -17.65 -9.18 -6.14
N ARG A 87 -18.61 -10.09 -6.06
CA ARG A 87 -18.34 -11.51 -5.86
C ARG A 87 -17.52 -12.08 -7.01
N SER A 88 -17.91 -11.79 -8.23
CA SER A 88 -17.22 -12.27 -9.43
C SER A 88 -15.78 -11.75 -9.46
N ASP A 89 -15.57 -10.48 -9.17
CA ASP A 89 -14.24 -9.88 -9.16
C ASP A 89 -13.31 -10.61 -8.18
N LEU A 90 -13.80 -10.87 -6.97
CA LEU A 90 -12.99 -11.55 -5.96
C LEU A 90 -12.74 -13.02 -6.32
N GLN A 91 -13.75 -13.71 -6.84
CA GLN A 91 -13.60 -15.10 -7.24
C GLN A 91 -12.60 -15.27 -8.38
N GLU A 92 -12.64 -14.39 -9.36
CA GLU A 92 -11.71 -14.44 -10.49
C GLU A 92 -10.28 -14.21 -10.03
N LEU A 93 -10.07 -13.28 -9.12
CA LEU A 93 -8.74 -13.05 -8.56
C LEU A 93 -8.24 -14.25 -7.78
N GLU A 94 -9.13 -14.97 -7.11
CA GLU A 94 -8.78 -16.21 -6.43
C GLU A 94 -8.38 -17.30 -7.43
N GLU A 95 -9.12 -17.44 -8.52
CA GLU A 95 -8.80 -18.40 -9.57
C GLU A 95 -7.42 -18.15 -10.18
N LEU A 96 -7.04 -16.87 -10.28
CA LEU A 96 -5.74 -16.48 -10.78
C LEU A 96 -4.62 -16.68 -9.76
N GLY A 97 -4.97 -16.96 -8.51
CA GLY A 97 -3.99 -17.20 -7.45
C GLY A 97 -3.55 -15.97 -6.68
N TYR A 98 -4.09 -14.80 -6.99
CA TYR A 98 -3.72 -13.57 -6.29
C TYR A 98 -4.39 -13.41 -4.94
N LEU A 99 -5.56 -14.00 -4.76
CA LEU A 99 -6.30 -13.99 -3.50
C LEU A 99 -6.65 -15.41 -3.12
N ARG A 100 -7.01 -15.59 -1.86
CA ARG A 100 -7.59 -16.84 -1.38
C ARG A 100 -8.67 -16.48 -0.37
N HIS A 101 -9.63 -17.36 -0.19
CA HIS A 101 -10.68 -17.11 0.77
C HIS A 101 -10.65 -18.15 1.89
N LYS A 102 -11.23 -17.77 3.02
CA LYS A 102 -11.55 -18.70 4.09
C LYS A 102 -12.91 -18.32 4.64
N VAL A 103 -13.55 -19.26 5.28
CA VAL A 103 -14.88 -19.01 5.87
C VAL A 103 -14.66 -18.47 7.28
N ASP A 104 -15.29 -17.34 7.56
CA ASP A 104 -15.27 -16.72 8.88
C ASP A 104 -16.69 -16.28 9.19
N SER A 105 -17.28 -16.81 10.26
CA SER A 105 -18.64 -16.47 10.70
C SER A 105 -19.66 -16.53 9.55
N ARG A 106 -19.60 -17.59 8.74
CA ARG A 106 -20.49 -17.83 7.60
C ARG A 106 -20.27 -16.89 6.42
N ALA A 107 -19.22 -16.10 6.42
CA ALA A 107 -18.89 -15.24 5.29
C ALA A 107 -17.55 -15.67 4.71
N PHE A 108 -17.37 -15.45 3.41
CA PHE A 108 -16.08 -15.65 2.77
C PHE A 108 -15.21 -14.43 3.03
N LEU A 109 -14.05 -14.66 3.64
CA LEU A 109 -13.08 -13.62 3.92
C LEU A 109 -11.92 -13.81 2.95
N TYR A 110 -11.70 -12.83 2.08
CA TYR A 110 -10.62 -12.88 1.09
C TYR A 110 -9.38 -12.23 1.64
N GLU A 111 -8.26 -12.89 1.42
CA GLU A 111 -6.95 -12.41 1.88
C GLU A 111 -5.92 -12.61 0.77
N ALA A 112 -4.70 -12.11 0.99
CA ALA A 112 -3.64 -12.20 -0.02
C ALA A 112 -3.32 -13.67 -0.33
N GLY A 113 -3.29 -13.99 -1.61
CA GLY A 113 -2.96 -15.32 -2.09
C GLY A 113 -1.46 -15.47 -2.40
N PRO A 114 -1.05 -16.68 -2.77
CA PRO A 114 0.38 -16.96 -2.98
C PRO A 114 0.99 -16.21 -4.16
N ARG A 115 0.21 -15.90 -5.19
CA ARG A 115 0.74 -15.22 -6.37
C ARG A 115 0.82 -13.71 -6.24
N LEU A 116 0.23 -13.14 -5.19
CA LEU A 116 0.25 -11.69 -5.02
C LEU A 116 1.67 -11.14 -4.93
N ARG A 117 2.60 -11.93 -4.40
CA ARG A 117 4.00 -11.53 -4.28
C ARG A 117 4.65 -11.22 -5.62
N GLU A 118 4.15 -11.82 -6.70
CA GLU A 118 4.70 -11.59 -8.03
C GLU A 118 4.48 -10.15 -8.50
N LEU A 119 3.53 -9.46 -7.90
CA LEU A 119 3.19 -8.08 -8.23
C LEU A 119 3.85 -7.05 -7.30
N ALA A 120 4.47 -7.52 -6.24
CA ALA A 120 5.07 -6.64 -5.24
C ALA A 120 6.39 -6.03 -5.71
#